data_aac348d56bfd013c3b9d6a7f09ece9f3
#
_entry.id   aac348d56bfd013c3b9d6a7f09ece9f3
#
_cell.length_a   1.000
_cell.length_b   1.000
_cell.length_c   1.000
_cell.angle_alpha   90.00
_cell.angle_beta   90.00
_cell.angle_gamma   90.00
#
_symmetry.space_group_name_H-M   'P 1'
#
loop_
_entity.id
_entity.type
_entity.pdbx_description
1 polymer ?
#
loop_
_entity_poly.entity_id
_entity_poly.type
_entity_poly.pdbx_seq_one_letter_code
_entity_poly.pdbx_strand_id
1 'polypeptide(L)'
;MITKADIKQETNSVSYNRGKKIYEEQKVHAFQVQEMKDIFGYQLHKITAVVDGSGKNMYCVSVSVDEEMSEIMEDDCDCPAHEQYWGLCKHCVAVLLYYLEWRKKERKKLEEKVRNDEEHQELEQLLRAVG
;
A
#
# COMPACT_ATOMS: atom_id res chain seq x y z
N MET A 1 -11.43 -1.10 3.84
CA MET A 1 -10.06 -0.67 3.45
C MET A 1 -9.19 -0.50 4.68
N ILE A 2 -7.95 -0.91 4.62
CA ILE A 2 -7.03 -0.70 5.75
C ILE A 2 -6.75 0.78 5.95
N THR A 3 -6.56 1.16 7.21
CA THR A 3 -6.29 2.53 7.65
C THR A 3 -5.04 2.58 8.52
N LYS A 4 -4.60 3.78 8.86
CA LYS A 4 -3.49 3.96 9.83
C LYS A 4 -3.82 3.31 11.18
N ALA A 5 -5.09 3.35 11.61
CA ALA A 5 -5.52 2.71 12.84
C ALA A 5 -5.34 1.19 12.80
N ASP A 6 -5.65 0.56 11.66
CA ASP A 6 -5.44 -0.87 11.46
C ASP A 6 -3.95 -1.23 11.56
N ILE A 7 -3.08 -0.42 10.96
CA ILE A 7 -1.62 -0.61 11.05
C ILE A 7 -1.15 -0.49 12.50
N LYS A 8 -1.63 0.52 13.23
CA LYS A 8 -1.27 0.73 14.64
C LYS A 8 -1.66 -0.44 15.53
N GLN A 9 -2.79 -1.09 15.26
CA GLN A 9 -3.26 -2.24 16.02
C GLN A 9 -2.36 -3.47 15.84
N GLU A 10 -1.69 -3.58 14.70
CA GLU A 10 -0.83 -4.72 14.36
C GLU A 10 0.63 -4.51 14.73
N THR A 11 0.96 -3.43 15.45
CA THR A 11 2.31 -3.11 15.86
C THR A 11 2.31 -2.37 17.21
N ASN A 12 3.49 -2.05 17.72
CA ASN A 12 3.64 -1.23 18.92
C ASN A 12 3.96 0.23 18.53
N SER A 13 3.83 1.15 19.50
CA SER A 13 4.02 2.58 19.25
C SER A 13 5.45 2.93 18.80
N VAL A 14 6.45 2.22 19.29
CA VAL A 14 7.86 2.46 18.92
C VAL A 14 8.08 2.07 17.46
N SER A 15 7.67 0.87 17.06
CA SER A 15 7.80 0.41 15.68
C SER A 15 6.99 1.26 14.72
N TYR A 16 5.79 1.68 15.11
CA TYR A 16 4.97 2.57 14.28
C TYR A 16 5.66 3.92 14.04
N ASN A 17 6.16 4.55 15.09
CA ASN A 17 6.82 5.85 14.98
C ASN A 17 8.12 5.77 14.17
N ARG A 18 8.89 4.70 14.34
CA ARG A 18 10.09 4.45 13.55
C ARG A 18 9.77 4.19 12.08
N GLY A 19 8.73 3.43 11.81
CA GLY A 19 8.26 3.17 10.45
C GLY A 19 7.77 4.42 9.76
N LYS A 20 7.05 5.27 10.47
CA LYS A 20 6.60 6.57 9.97
C LYS A 20 7.78 7.46 9.58
N LYS A 21 8.83 7.49 10.39
CA LYS A 21 10.05 8.23 10.09
C LYS A 21 10.75 7.70 8.84
N ILE A 22 10.87 6.37 8.70
CA ILE A 22 11.43 5.72 7.51
C ILE A 22 10.66 6.14 6.26
N TYR A 23 9.33 6.11 6.33
CA TYR A 23 8.47 6.53 5.23
C TYR A 23 8.68 8.02 4.89
N GLU A 24 8.70 8.89 5.88
CA GLU A 24 8.90 10.34 5.70
C GLU A 24 10.27 10.66 5.11
N GLU A 25 11.30 9.89 5.44
CA GLU A 25 12.66 10.03 4.91
C GLU A 25 12.82 9.38 3.52
N GLN A 26 11.74 8.88 2.92
CA GLN A 26 11.72 8.31 1.57
C GLN A 26 12.68 7.12 1.38
N LYS A 27 12.73 6.25 2.37
CA LYS A 27 13.59 5.07 2.36
C LYS A 27 12.93 3.81 1.77
N VAL A 28 11.68 3.92 1.29
CA VAL A 28 10.97 2.82 0.64
C VAL A 28 11.21 2.88 -0.86
N HIS A 29 11.73 1.79 -1.43
CA HIS A 29 12.07 1.70 -2.86
C HIS A 29 11.48 0.42 -3.47
N ALA A 30 11.50 0.33 -4.81
CA ALA A 30 11.05 -0.84 -5.55
C ALA A 30 9.66 -1.31 -5.13
N PHE A 31 8.78 -0.36 -4.85
CA PHE A 31 7.42 -0.62 -4.39
C PHE A 31 6.57 -1.18 -5.52
N GLN A 32 5.91 -2.32 -5.25
CA GLN A 32 5.01 -2.98 -6.19
C GLN A 32 3.79 -3.50 -5.46
N VAL A 33 2.64 -3.46 -6.14
CA VAL A 33 1.40 -4.04 -5.65
C VAL A 33 0.91 -5.04 -6.70
N GLN A 34 0.65 -6.26 -6.25
CA GLN A 34 0.11 -7.33 -7.09
C GLN A 34 -1.23 -7.78 -6.54
N GLU A 35 -2.25 -7.83 -7.39
CA GLU A 35 -3.53 -8.41 -7.02
C GLU A 35 -3.45 -9.93 -7.10
N MET A 36 -3.87 -10.60 -6.03
CA MET A 36 -3.86 -12.05 -5.93
C MET A 36 -5.17 -12.56 -5.34
N LYS A 37 -5.54 -13.78 -5.71
CA LYS A 37 -6.63 -14.50 -5.03
C LYS A 37 -6.02 -15.63 -4.20
N ASP A 38 -6.50 -15.78 -2.95
CA ASP A 38 -6.10 -16.91 -2.14
C ASP A 38 -6.88 -18.18 -2.55
N ILE A 39 -6.59 -19.30 -1.87
CA ILE A 39 -7.25 -20.59 -2.15
C ILE A 39 -8.76 -20.58 -1.87
N PHE A 40 -9.24 -19.62 -1.08
CA PHE A 40 -10.67 -19.45 -0.76
C PHE A 40 -11.36 -18.45 -1.67
N GLY A 41 -10.65 -17.85 -2.64
CA GLY A 41 -11.19 -16.87 -3.55
C GLY A 41 -11.20 -15.43 -3.03
N TYR A 42 -10.62 -15.16 -1.87
CA TYR A 42 -10.47 -13.79 -1.36
C TYR A 42 -9.43 -13.04 -2.17
N GLN A 43 -9.77 -11.81 -2.55
CA GLN A 43 -8.86 -10.95 -3.30
C GLN A 43 -7.92 -10.23 -2.34
N LEU A 44 -6.62 -10.47 -2.52
CA LEU A 44 -5.57 -9.89 -1.69
C LEU A 44 -4.69 -8.96 -2.53
N HIS A 45 -4.16 -7.92 -1.90
CA HIS A 45 -3.08 -7.13 -2.47
C HIS A 45 -1.77 -7.55 -1.82
N LYS A 46 -0.86 -8.08 -2.62
CA LYS A 46 0.49 -8.39 -2.19
C LYS A 46 1.40 -7.21 -2.48
N ILE A 47 1.93 -6.63 -1.44
CA ILE A 47 2.78 -5.44 -1.48
C ILE A 47 4.21 -5.88 -1.24
N THR A 48 5.10 -5.56 -2.17
CA THR A 48 6.53 -5.83 -2.02
C THR A 48 7.32 -4.53 -2.16
N ALA A 49 8.38 -4.41 -1.40
CA ALA A 49 9.25 -3.25 -1.47
C ALA A 49 10.61 -3.55 -0.86
N VAL A 50 11.56 -2.66 -1.10
CA VAL A 50 12.88 -2.67 -0.47
C VAL A 50 12.98 -1.42 0.40
N VAL A 51 13.43 -1.59 1.64
CA VAL A 51 13.57 -0.49 2.59
C VAL A 51 15.04 -0.34 2.98
N ASP A 52 15.56 0.88 2.88
CA ASP A 52 16.92 1.19 3.32
C ASP A 52 17.02 1.12 4.84
N GLY A 53 17.99 0.38 5.32
CA GLY A 53 18.36 0.33 6.73
C GLY A 53 19.53 1.23 7.06
N SER A 54 20.22 0.92 8.14
CA SER A 54 21.42 1.63 8.55
C SER A 54 22.59 1.30 7.62
N GLY A 55 23.37 2.30 7.22
CA GLY A 55 24.51 2.11 6.34
C GLY A 55 24.12 1.61 4.95
N LYS A 56 24.70 0.51 4.51
CA LYS A 56 24.40 -0.11 3.21
C LYS A 56 23.36 -1.23 3.28
N ASN A 57 22.73 -1.43 4.43
CA ASN A 57 21.75 -2.49 4.60
C ASN A 57 20.44 -2.15 3.85
N MET A 58 19.90 -3.14 3.19
CA MET A 58 18.58 -3.05 2.55
C MET A 58 17.77 -4.28 2.95
N TYR A 59 16.49 -4.08 3.21
CA TYR A 59 15.60 -5.15 3.64
C TYR A 59 14.46 -5.34 2.65
N CYS A 60 14.20 -6.60 2.31
CA CYS A 60 13.05 -6.95 1.47
C CYS A 60 11.82 -7.13 2.34
N VAL A 61 10.74 -6.46 1.98
CA VAL A 61 9.47 -6.49 2.71
C VAL A 61 8.37 -7.02 1.80
N SER A 62 7.54 -7.90 2.34
CA SER A 62 6.35 -8.41 1.67
C SER A 62 5.19 -8.39 2.66
N VAL A 63 4.10 -7.73 2.29
CA VAL A 63 2.89 -7.64 3.13
C VAL A 63 1.68 -7.91 2.26
N SER A 64 0.77 -8.76 2.74
CA SER A 64 -0.50 -9.03 2.06
C SER A 64 -1.65 -8.43 2.85
N VAL A 65 -2.55 -7.72 2.18
CA VAL A 65 -3.69 -7.08 2.81
C VAL A 65 -4.99 -7.49 2.12
N ASP A 66 -6.06 -7.65 2.92
CA ASP A 66 -7.41 -7.80 2.43
C ASP A 66 -8.13 -6.46 2.65
N GLU A 67 -8.37 -5.73 1.56
CA GLU A 67 -9.01 -4.42 1.60
C GLU A 67 -10.49 -4.48 1.97
N GLU A 68 -11.19 -5.55 1.60
CA GLU A 68 -12.61 -5.71 1.94
C GLU A 68 -12.80 -5.93 3.44
N MET A 69 -11.95 -6.77 4.04
CA MET A 69 -12.01 -7.09 5.47
C MET A 69 -11.20 -6.12 6.33
N SER A 70 -10.44 -5.21 5.72
CA SER A 70 -9.53 -4.29 6.41
C SER A 70 -8.52 -5.03 7.29
N GLU A 71 -7.96 -6.12 6.79
CA GLU A 71 -7.04 -6.98 7.52
C GLU A 71 -5.67 -7.03 6.86
N ILE A 72 -4.64 -7.07 7.69
CA ILE A 72 -3.27 -7.38 7.27
C ILE A 72 -3.09 -8.88 7.46
N MET A 73 -2.99 -9.62 6.33
CA MET A 73 -3.02 -11.08 6.34
C MET A 73 -1.67 -11.70 6.61
N GLU A 74 -0.63 -11.21 5.95
CA GLU A 74 0.73 -11.72 6.07
C GLU A 74 1.70 -10.56 6.08
N ASP A 75 2.78 -10.72 6.84
CA ASP A 75 3.88 -9.77 6.86
C ASP A 75 5.20 -10.54 6.91
N ASP A 76 6.14 -10.12 6.09
CA ASP A 76 7.48 -10.71 6.04
C ASP A 76 8.52 -9.62 5.80
N CYS A 77 9.62 -9.71 6.52
CA CYS A 77 10.76 -8.81 6.39
C CYS A 77 12.01 -9.57 6.80
N ASP A 78 13.08 -9.39 6.06
CA ASP A 78 14.37 -10.07 6.37
C ASP A 78 15.23 -9.30 7.38
N CYS A 79 14.66 -8.32 8.07
CA CYS A 79 15.39 -7.61 9.14
C CYS A 79 15.51 -8.48 10.40
N PRO A 80 16.58 -8.26 11.21
CA PRO A 80 16.80 -9.07 12.41
C PRO A 80 15.71 -8.96 13.47
N ALA A 81 14.98 -7.84 13.50
CA ALA A 81 13.95 -7.57 14.51
C ALA A 81 12.60 -8.20 14.21
N HIS A 82 12.36 -8.62 12.96
CA HIS A 82 11.05 -9.07 12.52
C HIS A 82 10.52 -10.29 13.27
N GLU A 83 11.39 -11.25 13.56
CA GLU A 83 11.02 -12.48 14.28
C GLU A 83 11.10 -12.34 15.81
N GLN A 84 11.75 -11.30 16.30
CA GLN A 84 12.01 -11.11 17.74
C GLN A 84 10.89 -10.38 18.48
N TYR A 85 10.09 -9.58 17.78
CA TYR A 85 9.05 -8.76 18.37
C TYR A 85 7.69 -9.11 17.82
N TRP A 86 6.67 -8.95 18.66
CA TRP A 86 5.29 -9.14 18.23
C TRP A 86 4.85 -8.06 17.25
N GLY A 87 4.14 -8.49 16.19
CA GLY A 87 3.51 -7.60 15.23
C GLY A 87 4.45 -7.10 14.14
N LEU A 88 3.99 -6.10 13.43
CA LEU A 88 4.73 -5.52 12.30
C LEU A 88 6.01 -4.85 12.76
N CYS A 89 7.12 -5.12 12.06
CA CYS A 89 8.35 -4.38 12.29
C CYS A 89 8.26 -2.98 11.64
N LYS A 90 9.19 -2.10 11.99
CA LYS A 90 9.23 -0.73 11.44
C LYS A 90 9.27 -0.68 9.91
N HIS A 91 9.91 -1.64 9.27
CA HIS A 91 10.00 -1.70 7.81
C HIS A 91 8.65 -2.05 7.17
N CYS A 92 7.92 -3.01 7.73
CA CYS A 92 6.57 -3.33 7.30
C CYS A 92 5.62 -2.14 7.49
N VAL A 93 5.72 -1.42 8.61
CA VAL A 93 4.95 -0.20 8.86
C VAL A 93 5.23 0.84 7.78
N ALA A 94 6.51 1.09 7.47
CA ALA A 94 6.90 2.06 6.45
C ALA A 94 6.30 1.73 5.07
N VAL A 95 6.35 0.47 4.68
CA VAL A 95 5.79 -0.01 3.40
C VAL A 95 4.27 0.14 3.38
N LEU A 96 3.59 -0.17 4.47
CA LEU A 96 2.13 0.00 4.56
C LEU A 96 1.72 1.47 4.51
N LEU A 97 2.46 2.37 5.16
CA LEU A 97 2.20 3.81 5.05
C LEU A 97 2.40 4.31 3.62
N TYR A 98 3.43 3.82 2.94
CA TYR A 98 3.65 4.10 1.52
C TYR A 98 2.48 3.60 0.68
N TYR A 99 1.99 2.40 0.95
CA TYR A 99 0.83 1.81 0.29
C TYR A 99 -0.43 2.67 0.43
N LEU A 100 -0.71 3.21 1.62
CA LEU A 100 -1.87 4.07 1.84
C LEU A 100 -1.81 5.33 0.95
N GLU A 101 -0.65 5.95 0.81
CA GLU A 101 -0.46 7.10 -0.08
C GLU A 101 -0.57 6.70 -1.55
N TRP A 102 0.05 5.59 -1.94
CA TRP A 102 -0.04 5.07 -3.30
C TRP A 102 -1.49 4.80 -3.70
N ARG A 103 -2.25 4.15 -2.83
CA ARG A 103 -3.67 3.84 -3.05
C ARG A 103 -4.49 5.12 -3.24
N LYS A 104 -4.24 6.13 -2.46
CA LYS A 104 -4.90 7.43 -2.54
C LYS A 104 -4.63 8.11 -3.89
N LYS A 105 -3.39 8.06 -4.35
CA LYS A 105 -3.00 8.63 -5.66
C LYS A 105 -3.62 7.85 -6.82
N GLU A 106 -3.65 6.53 -6.74
CA GLU A 106 -4.26 5.68 -7.77
C GLU A 106 -5.77 5.93 -7.88
N ARG A 107 -6.47 6.14 -6.77
CA ARG A 107 -7.88 6.52 -6.77
C ARG A 107 -8.13 7.85 -7.46
N LYS A 108 -7.32 8.86 -7.18
CA LYS A 108 -7.43 10.17 -7.84
C LYS A 108 -7.24 10.06 -9.35
N LYS A 109 -6.25 9.30 -9.79
CA LYS A 109 -6.02 9.05 -11.23
C LYS A 109 -7.22 8.39 -11.90
N LEU A 110 -7.81 7.40 -11.23
CA LEU A 110 -8.98 6.70 -11.76
C LEU A 110 -10.21 7.61 -11.85
N GLU A 111 -10.45 8.44 -10.84
CA GLU A 111 -11.53 9.42 -10.83
C GLU A 111 -11.37 10.46 -11.93
N GLU A 112 -10.18 10.99 -12.15
CA GLU A 112 -9.87 11.91 -13.23
C GLU A 112 -10.09 11.29 -14.61
N LYS A 113 -9.68 10.04 -14.78
CA LYS A 113 -9.88 9.30 -16.04
C LYS A 113 -11.36 9.10 -16.34
N VAL A 114 -12.15 8.73 -15.34
CA VAL A 114 -13.60 8.55 -15.48
C VAL A 114 -14.28 9.88 -15.86
N ARG A 115 -13.90 11.00 -15.22
CA ARG A 115 -14.43 12.32 -15.57
C ARG A 115 -14.11 12.70 -17.00
N ASN A 116 -12.88 12.50 -17.45
CA ASN A 116 -12.48 12.81 -18.82
C ASN A 116 -13.24 11.96 -19.83
N ASP A 117 -13.47 10.70 -19.56
CA ASP A 117 -14.27 9.81 -20.41
C ASP A 117 -15.73 10.25 -20.46
N GLU A 118 -16.33 10.67 -19.36
CA GLU A 118 -17.70 11.21 -19.31
C GLU A 118 -17.83 12.52 -20.10
N GLU A 119 -16.92 13.45 -19.94
CA GLU A 119 -16.90 14.71 -20.70
C GLU A 119 -16.77 14.45 -22.20
N HIS A 120 -15.93 13.49 -22.60
CA HIS A 120 -15.74 13.11 -23.99
C HIS A 120 -17.03 12.51 -24.59
N GLN A 121 -17.75 11.68 -23.86
CA GLN A 121 -19.02 11.10 -24.27
C GLN A 121 -20.08 12.16 -24.44
N GLU A 122 -20.20 13.14 -23.57
CA GLU A 122 -21.13 14.26 -23.69
C GLU A 122 -20.88 15.09 -24.95
N LEU A 123 -19.62 15.38 -25.26
CA LEU A 123 -19.22 16.09 -26.46
C LEU A 123 -19.61 15.32 -27.75
N GLU A 124 -19.38 14.02 -27.79
CA GLU A 124 -19.77 13.18 -28.93
C GLU A 124 -21.29 13.16 -29.13
N GLN A 125 -22.06 13.09 -28.05
CA GLN A 125 -23.53 13.14 -28.12
C GLN A 125 -24.04 14.48 -28.65
N LEU A 126 -23.44 15.58 -28.22
CA LEU A 126 -23.77 16.91 -28.72
C LEU A 126 -23.46 17.06 -30.21
N LEU A 127 -22.32 16.55 -30.65
CA LEU A 127 -21.95 16.55 -32.08
C LEU A 127 -22.88 15.71 -32.93
N ARG A 128 -23.33 14.57 -32.45
CA ARG A 128 -24.29 13.72 -33.12
C ARG A 128 -25.68 14.36 -33.21
N ALA A 129 -26.09 15.12 -32.20
CA ALA A 129 -27.37 15.79 -32.17
C ALA A 129 -27.46 16.96 -33.17
N VAL A 130 -26.32 17.58 -33.52
CA VAL A 130 -26.24 18.71 -34.47
C VAL A 130 -26.04 18.23 -35.91
N GLY A 131 -25.56 17.02 -36.10
CA GLY A 131 -25.33 16.43 -37.40
C GLY A 131 -26.54 15.67 -37.91
#